data_854a605ae1c85dad7abb98b3f478abbf
#
_entry.id   854a605ae1c85dad7abb98b3f478abbf
#
_cell.length_a   1.000
_cell.length_b   1.000
_cell.length_c   1.000
_cell.angle_alpha   90.00
_cell.angle_beta   90.00
_cell.angle_gamma   90.00
#
_symmetry.space_group_name_H-M   'P 1'
#
loop_
_entity.id
_entity.type
_entity.pdbx_description
1 polymer ?
#
loop_
_entity_poly.entity_id
_entity_poly.type
_entity_poly.pdbx_seq_one_letter_code
_entity_poly.pdbx_strand_id
1 'polypeptide(L)'
;MTAPIVTTFDITRPNDDAENLHFTLNVKNNTSKMLELRFPDGQTHDFVVKDFAGKEIWRWSKGRMFTSAMRSETLKGKEDTIYEESWSSKGQHGSFTAVAILRSNNFPVETTVQFVLP
;
A
#
# COMPACT_ATOMS: atom_id res chain seq x y z
N MET A 1 -8.58 23.74 1.75
CA MET A 1 -7.97 23.22 0.50
C MET A 1 -8.03 21.71 0.52
N THR A 2 -8.59 21.11 -0.51
CA THR A 2 -8.72 19.65 -0.61
C THR A 2 -7.46 19.09 -1.25
N ALA A 3 -6.92 18.01 -0.66
CA ALA A 3 -5.77 17.32 -1.25
C ALA A 3 -6.14 16.74 -2.61
N PRO A 4 -5.24 16.82 -3.62
CA PRO A 4 -5.54 16.30 -4.96
C PRO A 4 -5.63 14.76 -4.97
N ILE A 5 -4.96 14.09 -4.03
CA ILE A 5 -5.01 12.63 -3.88
C ILE A 5 -5.62 12.30 -2.52
N VAL A 6 -6.55 11.37 -2.51
CA VAL A 6 -7.13 10.80 -1.28
C VAL A 6 -6.82 9.31 -1.27
N THR A 7 -6.28 8.83 -0.16
CA THR A 7 -5.91 7.41 -0.03
C THR A 7 -6.65 6.76 1.13
N THR A 8 -6.97 5.48 0.97
CA THR A 8 -7.46 4.63 2.04
C THR A 8 -6.65 3.34 2.06
N PHE A 9 -6.37 2.83 3.26
CA PHE A 9 -5.64 1.60 3.44
C PHE A 9 -6.47 0.65 4.30
N ASP A 10 -6.81 -0.51 3.73
CA ASP A 10 -7.63 -1.53 4.37
C ASP A 10 -6.89 -2.85 4.47
N ILE A 11 -7.13 -3.55 5.58
CA ILE A 11 -6.63 -4.90 5.80
C ILE A 11 -7.84 -5.80 5.99
N THR A 12 -7.96 -6.85 5.19
CA THR A 12 -9.07 -7.80 5.24
C THR A 12 -8.56 -9.24 5.27
N ARG A 13 -9.44 -10.16 5.68
CA ARG A 13 -9.19 -11.60 5.61
C ARG A 13 -10.16 -12.18 4.59
N PRO A 14 -9.71 -12.45 3.35
CA PRO A 14 -10.59 -13.00 2.35
C PRO A 14 -11.03 -14.42 2.74
N ASN A 15 -12.33 -14.73 2.56
CA ASN A 15 -12.90 -16.06 2.77
C ASN A 15 -12.65 -16.64 4.17
N ASP A 16 -12.60 -15.78 5.20
CA ASP A 16 -12.34 -16.18 6.58
C ASP A 16 -11.03 -16.96 6.77
N ASP A 17 -10.08 -16.78 5.86
CA ASP A 17 -8.76 -17.38 5.97
C ASP A 17 -7.98 -16.69 7.08
N ALA A 18 -7.78 -17.41 8.20
CA ALA A 18 -7.12 -16.85 9.38
C ALA A 18 -5.63 -16.57 9.16
N GLU A 19 -5.00 -17.19 8.15
CA GLU A 19 -3.57 -17.08 7.92
C GLU A 19 -3.20 -16.03 6.87
N ASN A 20 -4.11 -15.66 5.98
CA ASN A 20 -3.82 -14.70 4.93
C ASN A 20 -4.52 -13.37 5.18
N LEU A 21 -3.75 -12.31 5.21
CA LEU A 21 -4.25 -10.95 5.25
C LEU A 21 -4.09 -10.32 3.88
N HIS A 22 -5.10 -9.57 3.47
CA HIS A 22 -5.12 -8.86 2.20
C HIS A 22 -5.00 -7.38 2.48
N PHE A 23 -3.97 -6.75 1.91
CA PHE A 23 -3.71 -5.32 2.04
C PHE A 23 -4.16 -4.61 0.77
N THR A 24 -4.94 -3.56 0.92
CA THR A 24 -5.47 -2.79 -0.19
C THR A 24 -5.18 -1.31 0.05
N LEU A 25 -4.43 -0.70 -0.85
CA LEU A 25 -4.23 0.75 -0.89
C LEU A 25 -5.02 1.31 -2.05
N ASN A 26 -6.04 2.09 -1.76
CA ASN A 26 -6.82 2.80 -2.78
C ASN A 26 -6.29 4.22 -2.90
N VAL A 27 -5.99 4.65 -4.13
CA VAL A 27 -5.49 5.99 -4.44
C VAL A 27 -6.46 6.63 -5.41
N LYS A 28 -7.12 7.70 -4.97
CA LYS A 28 -8.15 8.40 -5.75
C LYS A 28 -7.67 9.78 -6.17
N ASN A 29 -7.86 10.09 -7.45
CA ASN A 29 -7.74 11.45 -7.94
C ASN A 29 -8.98 12.23 -7.51
N ASN A 30 -8.84 13.10 -6.52
CA ASN A 30 -9.95 13.85 -5.95
C ASN A 30 -10.27 15.14 -6.72
N THR A 31 -9.61 15.38 -7.84
CA THR A 31 -9.84 16.53 -8.69
C THR A 31 -10.75 16.17 -9.87
N SER A 32 -11.24 17.19 -10.58
CA SER A 32 -12.01 16.99 -11.80
C SER A 32 -11.14 16.87 -13.05
N LYS A 33 -9.84 17.03 -12.91
CA LYS A 33 -8.87 17.01 -14.02
C LYS A 33 -8.04 15.74 -13.99
N MET A 34 -7.49 15.38 -15.14
CA MET A 34 -6.52 14.29 -15.26
C MET A 34 -5.29 14.59 -14.40
N LEU A 35 -4.73 13.54 -13.80
CA LEU A 35 -3.58 13.63 -12.93
C LEU A 35 -2.62 12.50 -13.28
N GLU A 36 -1.32 12.78 -13.27
CA GLU A 36 -0.29 11.79 -13.53
C GLU A 36 0.45 11.45 -12.24
N LEU A 37 0.54 10.15 -11.94
CA LEU A 37 1.41 9.63 -10.89
C LEU A 37 2.73 9.22 -11.52
N ARG A 38 3.84 9.78 -11.04
CA ARG A 38 5.18 9.47 -11.54
C ARG A 38 5.94 8.65 -10.53
N PHE A 39 6.60 7.60 -11.01
CA PHE A 39 7.39 6.69 -10.17
C PHE A 39 8.84 6.67 -10.63
N PRO A 40 9.82 6.61 -9.69
CA PRO A 40 11.24 6.64 -10.06
C PRO A 40 11.70 5.37 -10.78
N ASP A 41 10.97 4.27 -10.59
CA ASP A 41 11.28 2.97 -11.20
C ASP A 41 9.99 2.18 -11.39
N GLY A 42 10.10 0.90 -11.68
CA GLY A 42 8.93 0.03 -11.91
C GLY A 42 8.14 -0.31 -10.66
N GLN A 43 8.66 0.00 -9.47
CA GLN A 43 7.95 -0.24 -8.23
C GLN A 43 7.02 0.91 -7.91
N THR A 44 5.70 0.65 -7.87
CA THR A 44 4.68 1.67 -7.62
C THR A 44 4.33 1.78 -6.14
N HIS A 45 4.42 0.69 -5.40
CA HIS A 45 3.95 0.62 -4.02
C HIS A 45 4.78 -0.34 -3.19
N ASP A 46 4.55 -0.29 -1.88
CA ASP A 46 5.08 -1.29 -0.94
C ASP A 46 4.13 -1.43 0.24
N PHE A 47 4.22 -2.57 0.89
CA PHE A 47 3.54 -2.83 2.17
C PHE A 47 4.56 -3.39 3.14
N VAL A 48 4.49 -2.94 4.38
CA VAL A 48 5.41 -3.34 5.45
C VAL A 48 4.60 -3.72 6.67
N VAL A 49 4.99 -4.76 7.37
CA VAL A 49 4.43 -5.13 8.67
C VAL A 49 5.53 -5.06 9.71
N LYS A 50 5.25 -4.36 10.81
CA LYS A 50 6.15 -4.23 11.97
C LYS A 50 5.50 -4.85 13.18
N ASP A 51 6.30 -5.49 14.03
CA ASP A 51 5.81 -6.07 15.28
C ASP A 51 5.65 -5.00 16.36
N PHE A 52 5.25 -5.43 17.55
CA PHE A 52 5.03 -4.54 18.70
C PHE A 52 6.28 -3.72 19.06
N ALA A 53 7.47 -4.28 18.86
CA ALA A 53 8.73 -3.58 19.15
C ALA A 53 9.16 -2.64 18.01
N GLY A 54 8.39 -2.54 16.94
CA GLY A 54 8.73 -1.71 15.80
C GLY A 54 9.66 -2.39 14.79
N LYS A 55 9.93 -3.68 14.98
CA LYS A 55 10.79 -4.43 14.07
C LYS A 55 10.02 -4.81 12.82
N GLU A 56 10.61 -4.55 11.65
CA GLU A 56 10.05 -4.98 10.36
C GLU A 56 10.12 -6.50 10.27
N ILE A 57 8.96 -7.14 10.16
CA ILE A 57 8.86 -8.61 10.04
C ILE A 57 8.50 -9.04 8.63
N TRP A 58 7.99 -8.14 7.81
CA TRP A 58 7.68 -8.40 6.41
C TRP A 58 7.68 -7.12 5.60
N ARG A 59 8.20 -7.22 4.38
CA ARG A 59 8.14 -6.15 3.37
C ARG A 59 7.87 -6.80 2.03
N TRP A 60 6.78 -6.42 1.40
CA TRP A 60 6.35 -7.03 0.15
C TRP A 60 7.43 -6.96 -0.94
N SER A 61 8.13 -5.85 -1.05
CA SER A 61 9.14 -5.67 -2.10
C SER A 61 10.42 -6.47 -1.88
N LYS A 62 10.64 -6.99 -0.68
CA LYS A 62 11.87 -7.73 -0.36
C LYS A 62 11.98 -8.99 -1.22
N GLY A 63 13.09 -9.15 -1.92
CA GLY A 63 13.32 -10.29 -2.79
C GLY A 63 12.68 -10.15 -4.17
N ARG A 64 12.02 -9.04 -4.47
CA ARG A 64 11.43 -8.77 -5.79
C ARG A 64 12.34 -7.87 -6.61
N MET A 65 12.28 -8.02 -7.92
CA MET A 65 13.03 -7.19 -8.84
C MET A 65 12.06 -6.29 -9.61
N PHE A 66 12.47 -5.05 -9.80
CA PHE A 66 11.69 -4.06 -10.53
C PHE A 66 12.55 -3.45 -11.63
N THR A 67 11.92 -3.00 -12.71
CA THR A 67 12.65 -2.31 -13.77
C THR A 67 13.19 -0.99 -13.22
N SER A 68 14.35 -0.56 -13.73
CA SER A 68 14.94 0.73 -13.34
C SER A 68 14.36 1.90 -14.14
N ALA A 69 13.55 1.63 -15.16
CA ALA A 69 12.94 2.67 -15.97
C ALA A 69 11.85 3.40 -15.19
N MET A 70 11.80 4.72 -15.34
CA MET A 70 10.72 5.54 -14.79
C MET A 70 9.38 5.08 -15.32
N ARG A 71 8.35 5.18 -14.48
CA ARG A 71 6.99 4.75 -14.81
C ARG A 71 6.01 5.87 -14.49
N SER A 72 4.97 5.99 -15.31
CA SER A 72 3.87 6.93 -15.08
C SER A 72 2.54 6.20 -15.19
N GLU A 73 1.59 6.59 -14.34
CA GLU A 73 0.20 6.14 -14.42
C GLU A 73 -0.70 7.36 -14.44
N THR A 74 -1.68 7.36 -15.33
CA THR A 74 -2.63 8.46 -15.46
C THR A 74 -3.94 8.12 -14.79
N LEU A 75 -4.45 9.03 -13.96
CA LEU A 75 -5.77 8.94 -13.36
C LEU A 75 -6.64 10.06 -13.92
N LYS A 76 -7.78 9.69 -14.49
CA LYS A 76 -8.79 10.66 -14.92
C LYS A 76 -9.38 11.33 -13.69
N GLY A 77 -10.08 12.46 -13.90
CA GLY A 77 -10.77 13.13 -12.81
C GLY A 77 -11.71 12.18 -12.07
N LYS A 78 -11.59 12.12 -10.73
CA LYS A 78 -12.37 11.24 -9.83
C LYS A 78 -12.11 9.75 -9.98
N GLU A 79 -11.19 9.34 -10.86
CA GLU A 79 -10.79 7.93 -11.01
C GLU A 79 -9.90 7.51 -9.86
N ASP A 80 -10.02 6.25 -9.45
CA ASP A 80 -9.13 5.65 -8.46
C ASP A 80 -8.39 4.44 -9.04
N THR A 81 -7.29 4.09 -8.38
CA THR A 81 -6.53 2.87 -8.67
C THR A 81 -6.26 2.16 -7.35
N ILE A 82 -6.12 0.85 -7.42
CA ILE A 82 -5.97 0.01 -6.23
C ILE A 82 -4.68 -0.80 -6.36
N TYR A 83 -3.89 -0.82 -5.28
CA TYR A 83 -2.71 -1.68 -5.15
C TYR A 83 -3.00 -2.70 -4.05
N GLU A 84 -2.90 -3.99 -4.39
CA GLU A 84 -3.27 -5.08 -3.49
C GLU A 84 -2.15 -6.10 -3.39
N GLU A 85 -1.87 -6.57 -2.17
CA GLU A 85 -0.92 -7.64 -1.93
C GLU A 85 -1.38 -8.46 -0.73
N SER A 86 -0.91 -9.69 -0.63
CA SER A 86 -1.26 -10.60 0.45
C SER A 86 -0.04 -10.94 1.28
N TRP A 87 -0.26 -11.15 2.58
CA TRP A 87 0.77 -11.58 3.52
C TRP A 87 0.26 -12.75 4.34
N SER A 88 1.08 -13.81 4.46
CA SER A 88 0.77 -14.91 5.35
C SER A 88 1.20 -14.56 6.77
N SER A 89 0.21 -14.51 7.67
CA SER A 89 0.43 -14.21 9.08
C SER A 89 0.65 -15.45 9.91
N LYS A 90 0.92 -16.59 9.29
CA LYS A 90 1.11 -17.87 9.98
C LYS A 90 2.18 -17.76 11.05
N GLY A 91 1.85 -18.17 12.27
CA GLY A 91 2.77 -18.12 13.40
C GLY A 91 2.93 -16.75 14.04
N GLN A 92 2.19 -15.74 13.57
CA GLN A 92 2.23 -14.38 14.10
C GLN A 92 1.07 -14.13 15.06
N HIS A 93 1.37 -13.56 16.22
CA HIS A 93 0.37 -13.26 17.25
C HIS A 93 0.71 -11.92 17.89
N GLY A 94 -0.32 -11.19 18.33
CA GLY A 94 -0.16 -9.95 19.07
C GLY A 94 -0.45 -8.72 18.24
N SER A 95 0.16 -7.62 18.62
CA SER A 95 -0.08 -6.29 18.03
C SER A 95 0.93 -5.98 16.93
N PHE A 96 0.42 -5.45 15.82
CA PHE A 96 1.23 -5.14 14.64
C PHE A 96 0.86 -3.78 14.08
N THR A 97 1.78 -3.20 13.33
CA THR A 97 1.55 -2.00 12.53
C THR A 97 1.84 -2.33 11.08
N ALA A 98 0.86 -2.07 10.21
CA ALA A 98 1.04 -2.18 8.77
C ALA A 98 1.22 -0.79 8.17
N VAL A 99 2.13 -0.67 7.21
CA VAL A 99 2.40 0.56 6.49
C VAL A 99 2.16 0.31 5.01
N ALA A 100 1.36 1.16 4.38
CA ALA A 100 1.17 1.17 2.93
C ALA A 100 1.89 2.37 2.35
N ILE A 101 2.66 2.16 1.30
CA ILE A 101 3.50 3.18 0.68
C ILE A 101 3.16 3.30 -0.79
N LEU A 102 2.85 4.51 -1.24
CA LEU A 102 2.80 4.85 -2.65
C LEU A 102 4.13 5.52 -2.99
N ARG A 103 4.91 4.91 -3.88
CA ARG A 103 6.27 5.36 -4.20
C ARG A 103 6.32 6.41 -5.30
N SER A 104 5.30 7.22 -5.40
CA SER A 104 5.23 8.29 -6.38
C SER A 104 6.16 9.45 -6.02
N ASN A 105 6.86 9.99 -7.03
CA ASN A 105 7.73 11.17 -6.85
C ASN A 105 6.93 12.43 -6.57
N ASN A 106 5.80 12.60 -7.24
CA ASN A 106 5.01 13.83 -7.15
C ASN A 106 3.86 13.75 -6.14
N PHE A 107 3.43 12.53 -5.76
CA PHE A 107 2.38 12.35 -4.75
C PHE A 107 2.76 11.20 -3.81
N PRO A 108 3.86 11.32 -3.06
CA PRO A 108 4.25 10.26 -2.14
C PRO A 108 3.24 10.13 -1.00
N VAL A 109 2.89 8.89 -0.66
CA VAL A 109 1.96 8.59 0.43
C VAL A 109 2.55 7.50 1.30
N GLU A 110 2.42 7.68 2.60
CA GLU A 110 2.72 6.65 3.59
C GLU A 110 1.60 6.69 4.62
N THR A 111 0.90 5.58 4.79
CA THR A 111 -0.22 5.49 5.73
C THR A 111 -0.13 4.21 6.54
N THR A 112 -0.55 4.25 7.79
CA THR A 112 -0.41 3.15 8.74
C THR A 112 -1.74 2.73 9.30
N VAL A 113 -1.84 1.43 9.60
CA VAL A 113 -2.98 0.81 10.30
C VAL A 113 -2.42 -0.12 11.36
N GLN A 114 -2.97 -0.03 12.57
CA GLN A 114 -2.64 -0.95 13.65
C GLN A 114 -3.65 -2.08 13.67
N PHE A 115 -3.20 -3.30 13.93
CA PHE A 115 -4.08 -4.46 14.01
C PHE A 115 -3.54 -5.48 15.00
N VAL A 116 -4.43 -6.39 15.42
CA VAL A 116 -4.11 -7.44 16.40
C VAL A 116 -4.44 -8.79 15.80
N LEU A 117 -3.53 -9.73 15.96
CA LEU A 117 -3.74 -11.14 15.60
C LEU A 117 -3.91 -11.98 16.87
N PRO A 118 -4.93 -12.86 16.92
CA PRO A 118 -5.17 -13.72 18.08
C PRO A 118 -4.09 -14.74 18.30
#